data_5af71005cd681441a9557145a31ce0d8
#
_entry.id   5af71005cd681441a9557145a31ce0d8
#
_cell.length_a   1.000
_cell.length_b   1.000
_cell.length_c   1.000
_cell.angle_alpha   90.00
_cell.angle_beta   90.00
_cell.angle_gamma   90.00
#
_symmetry.space_group_name_H-M   'P 1'
#
loop_
_entity.id
_entity.type
_entity.pdbx_description
1 polymer ?
#
loop_
_entity_poly.entity_id
_entity_poly.type
_entity_poly.pdbx_seq_one_letter_code
_entity_poly.pdbx_strand_id
1 'polypeptide(L)'
;MNKTIKYLTCISLLLIIGMLPVMSIAQTQDLGIWQGVMDGESGEGGLFYRLEFENDGTVNVCKQYGGHNYEEEKLWKASNDQIEIWSKSNALITDFDEATITKLNDKTFTYKKENRSFFLNKWNKTETAIHWVVILFVLMGLNELFRRYKWPTVIFFFVLPIILIPLWSSHEVSYWFKWVKLYSVVFASAWFTLIRYTKIGNKNYAKFIAAAFLAVNIAEAVTQDFSMGYLGNTLNAIAGVLSIITLSGYKGIHVDNSKQKDMVWPAMTTFWIIAYDIWNFVFVYLNFPGSAATQFLVLLSCTIPSLFIKKGTWLQARAFTLAAWFMYYFTSPLFIESHIVPLPRNESLMLAAGIISFVANAAYAYVHFKKKLTAKSVVA
;
A
#
# COMPACT_ATOMS: atom_id res chain seq x y z
N MET A 1 -14.02 22.12 19.66
CA MET A 1 -13.07 21.14 19.10
C MET A 1 -12.58 20.28 20.26
N ASN A 2 -13.01 19.01 20.30
CA ASN A 2 -12.91 18.12 21.48
C ASN A 2 -11.45 17.81 21.80
N LYS A 3 -11.05 17.83 23.08
CA LYS A 3 -9.67 17.55 23.54
C LYS A 3 -9.13 16.21 22.99
N THR A 4 -10.00 15.22 22.81
CA THR A 4 -9.68 13.90 22.20
C THR A 4 -9.16 14.01 20.76
N ILE A 5 -9.62 14.99 19.97
CA ILE A 5 -9.18 15.23 18.59
C ILE A 5 -7.74 15.74 18.56
N LYS A 6 -7.36 16.62 19.49
CA LYS A 6 -5.99 17.13 19.60
C LYS A 6 -4.98 16.00 19.96
N TYR A 7 -5.35 15.09 20.85
CA TYR A 7 -4.47 13.98 21.23
C TYR A 7 -4.28 12.96 20.10
N LEU A 8 -5.35 12.62 19.36
CA LEU A 8 -5.26 11.71 18.22
C LEU A 8 -4.45 12.32 17.06
N THR A 9 -4.58 13.61 16.80
CA THR A 9 -3.78 14.31 15.78
C THR A 9 -2.29 14.34 16.18
N CYS A 10 -1.99 14.58 17.47
CA CYS A 10 -0.62 14.52 17.97
C CYS A 10 -0.03 13.12 17.93
N ILE A 11 -0.79 12.09 18.26
CA ILE A 11 -0.35 10.68 18.20
C ILE A 11 -0.11 10.25 16.75
N SER A 12 -0.96 10.64 15.81
CA SER A 12 -0.77 10.36 14.38
C SER A 12 0.47 11.08 13.82
N LEU A 13 0.71 12.33 14.23
CA LEU A 13 1.91 13.08 13.85
C LEU A 13 3.18 12.48 14.47
N LEU A 14 3.13 12.05 15.73
CA LEU A 14 4.24 11.40 16.41
C LEU A 14 4.57 10.01 15.83
N LEU A 15 3.56 9.25 15.40
CA LEU A 15 3.76 7.99 14.68
C LEU A 15 4.38 8.20 13.29
N ILE A 16 4.00 9.26 12.59
CA ILE A 16 4.61 9.63 11.30
C ILE A 16 6.06 10.07 11.50
N ILE A 17 6.35 10.86 12.54
CA ILE A 17 7.70 11.33 12.85
C ILE A 17 8.57 10.19 13.40
N GLY A 18 8.01 9.27 14.20
CA GLY A 18 8.71 8.11 14.75
C GLY A 18 9.04 7.02 13.74
N MET A 19 8.39 6.99 12.58
CA MET A 19 8.70 6.08 11.48
C MET A 19 9.75 6.62 10.49
N LEU A 20 10.19 7.88 10.65
CA LEU A 20 11.34 8.39 9.89
C LEU A 20 12.62 7.74 10.47
N PRO A 21 13.37 6.97 9.69
CA PRO A 21 14.61 6.39 10.20
C PRO A 21 15.56 7.51 10.62
N VAL A 22 15.96 7.51 11.90
CA VAL A 22 17.01 8.38 12.42
C VAL A 22 18.32 7.84 11.86
N MET A 23 18.76 8.34 10.73
CA MET A 23 20.06 8.03 10.16
C MET A 23 21.04 9.17 10.42
N SER A 24 22.19 8.82 10.94
CA SER A 24 23.34 9.67 11.18
C SER A 24 23.85 10.30 9.87
N ILE A 25 24.18 11.57 9.93
CA ILE A 25 24.74 12.33 8.80
C ILE A 25 26.26 12.13 8.83
N ALA A 26 26.77 11.35 7.91
CA ALA A 26 28.17 11.42 7.51
C ALA A 26 28.22 11.90 6.04
N GLN A 27 28.89 13.01 5.83
CA GLN A 27 29.05 13.66 4.54
C GLN A 27 30.27 13.04 3.83
N THR A 28 30.05 12.31 2.76
CA THR A 28 31.09 11.73 1.93
C THR A 28 30.68 11.72 0.47
N GLN A 29 31.63 11.84 -0.44
CA GLN A 29 31.45 11.99 -1.90
C GLN A 29 30.70 10.76 -2.50
N ASP A 30 29.66 11.01 -3.04
CA ASP A 30 28.32 10.52 -3.03
C ASP A 30 28.01 9.63 -4.23
N LEU A 31 28.25 8.34 -4.13
CA LEU A 31 27.42 7.41 -4.89
C LEU A 31 26.04 7.27 -4.24
N GLY A 32 25.95 7.32 -2.93
CA GLY A 32 24.72 7.33 -2.18
C GLY A 32 23.94 6.00 -2.24
N ILE A 33 22.64 6.10 -2.04
CA ILE A 33 21.75 4.96 -1.98
C ILE A 33 20.99 4.82 -3.30
N TRP A 34 20.96 3.59 -3.82
CA TRP A 34 20.23 3.23 -5.05
C TRP A 34 19.27 2.11 -4.78
N GLN A 35 18.05 2.21 -5.29
CA GLN A 35 17.03 1.21 -5.06
C GLN A 35 16.09 1.04 -6.24
N GLY A 36 15.49 -0.15 -6.34
CA GLY A 36 14.50 -0.48 -7.35
C GLY A 36 13.70 -1.71 -6.99
N VAL A 37 12.65 -1.94 -7.74
CA VAL A 37 11.77 -3.11 -7.60
C VAL A 37 11.73 -3.84 -8.92
N MET A 38 11.98 -5.14 -8.87
CA MET A 38 11.76 -6.05 -9.99
C MET A 38 10.46 -6.81 -9.75
N ASP A 39 9.52 -6.73 -10.67
CA ASP A 39 8.26 -7.46 -10.58
C ASP A 39 8.47 -8.97 -10.63
N GLY A 40 7.81 -9.72 -9.74
CA GLY A 40 7.82 -11.18 -9.73
C GLY A 40 6.99 -11.78 -10.88
N GLU A 41 7.33 -12.98 -11.33
CA GLU A 41 6.65 -13.62 -12.48
C GLU A 41 5.31 -14.28 -12.14
N SER A 42 5.06 -14.70 -10.91
CA SER A 42 3.96 -15.62 -10.60
C SER A 42 3.24 -15.34 -9.28
N GLY A 43 2.83 -14.08 -9.06
CA GLY A 43 2.09 -13.74 -7.82
C GLY A 43 2.96 -13.60 -6.59
N GLU A 44 4.24 -13.86 -6.70
CA GLU A 44 5.22 -13.52 -5.69
C GLU A 44 5.42 -12.02 -5.70
N GLY A 45 5.33 -11.38 -4.54
CA GLY A 45 5.64 -9.95 -4.41
C GLY A 45 7.00 -9.66 -5.02
N GLY A 46 7.16 -8.51 -5.69
CA GLY A 46 8.39 -8.16 -6.39
C GLY A 46 9.63 -8.23 -5.50
N LEU A 47 10.78 -8.33 -6.13
CA LEU A 47 12.06 -8.31 -5.44
C LEU A 47 12.51 -6.86 -5.30
N PHE A 48 12.63 -6.38 -4.07
CA PHE A 48 13.20 -5.07 -3.79
C PHE A 48 14.71 -5.17 -3.61
N TYR A 49 15.44 -4.32 -4.33
CA TYR A 49 16.88 -4.15 -4.22
C TYR A 49 17.23 -2.79 -3.69
N ARG A 50 18.22 -2.74 -2.79
CA ARG A 50 18.83 -1.50 -2.32
C ARG A 50 20.32 -1.67 -2.21
N LEU A 51 21.05 -0.75 -2.79
CA LEU A 51 22.50 -0.63 -2.74
C LEU A 51 22.87 0.64 -1.99
N GLU A 52 23.66 0.52 -0.96
CA GLU A 52 24.17 1.64 -0.17
C GLU A 52 25.69 1.65 -0.32
N PHE A 53 26.19 2.55 -1.15
CA PHE A 53 27.61 2.67 -1.48
C PHE A 53 28.32 3.52 -0.43
N GLU A 54 29.39 2.94 0.14
CA GLU A 54 30.23 3.60 1.11
C GLU A 54 31.55 4.05 0.45
N ASN A 55 32.19 5.09 1.02
CA ASN A 55 33.45 5.64 0.44
C ASN A 55 34.67 4.78 0.69
N ASP A 56 34.59 3.82 1.57
CA ASP A 56 35.69 2.86 1.83
C ASP A 56 35.78 1.75 0.79
N GLY A 57 34.95 1.81 -0.27
CA GLY A 57 34.89 0.78 -1.31
C GLY A 57 33.97 -0.38 -0.95
N THR A 58 33.17 -0.26 0.11
CA THR A 58 32.13 -1.24 0.46
C THR A 58 30.76 -0.82 -0.05
N VAL A 59 29.87 -1.78 -0.23
CA VAL A 59 28.47 -1.58 -0.57
C VAL A 59 27.61 -2.53 0.25
N ASN A 60 26.61 -1.98 0.94
CA ASN A 60 25.58 -2.78 1.59
C ASN A 60 24.50 -3.14 0.58
N VAL A 61 24.35 -4.43 0.32
CA VAL A 61 23.35 -4.97 -0.60
C VAL A 61 22.19 -5.50 0.22
N CYS A 62 21.02 -4.90 0.10
CA CYS A 62 19.78 -5.38 0.71
C CYS A 62 18.86 -5.91 -0.37
N LYS A 63 18.42 -7.16 -0.22
CA LYS A 63 17.42 -7.83 -1.07
C LYS A 63 16.24 -8.23 -0.20
N GLN A 64 15.05 -7.78 -0.55
CA GLN A 64 13.81 -8.18 0.14
C GLN A 64 12.91 -8.92 -0.86
N TYR A 65 12.64 -10.19 -0.58
CA TYR A 65 11.85 -11.06 -1.43
C TYR A 65 10.93 -11.95 -0.59
N GLY A 66 9.64 -11.92 -0.87
CA GLY A 66 8.67 -12.68 -0.09
C GLY A 66 8.83 -12.43 1.43
N GLY A 67 9.02 -13.51 2.19
CA GLY A 67 9.30 -13.46 3.64
C GLY A 67 10.75 -13.23 4.01
N HIS A 68 11.65 -13.11 3.04
CA HIS A 68 13.08 -13.06 3.30
C HIS A 68 13.65 -11.65 3.17
N ASN A 69 14.64 -11.36 4.02
CA ASN A 69 15.47 -10.17 3.96
C ASN A 69 16.92 -10.64 3.97
N TYR A 70 17.67 -10.29 2.92
CA TYR A 70 19.08 -10.59 2.81
C TYR A 70 19.85 -9.27 2.84
N GLU A 71 20.78 -9.15 3.76
CA GLU A 71 21.71 -8.02 3.85
C GLU A 71 23.12 -8.59 3.82
N GLU A 72 23.93 -8.08 2.90
CA GLU A 72 25.31 -8.50 2.74
C GLU A 72 26.18 -7.30 2.40
N GLU A 73 27.30 -7.17 3.11
CA GLU A 73 28.32 -6.18 2.79
C GLU A 73 29.29 -6.75 1.76
N LYS A 74 29.41 -6.07 0.61
CA LYS A 74 30.26 -6.43 -0.52
C LYS A 74 31.26 -5.33 -0.83
N LEU A 75 32.20 -5.64 -1.74
CA LEU A 75 33.12 -4.66 -2.32
C LEU A 75 32.60 -4.17 -3.67
N TRP A 76 32.89 -2.93 -4.02
CA TRP A 76 32.51 -2.39 -5.31
C TRP A 76 33.61 -1.54 -5.95
N LYS A 77 33.54 -1.41 -7.27
CA LYS A 77 34.40 -0.53 -8.06
C LYS A 77 33.62 0.00 -9.26
N ALA A 78 33.74 1.29 -9.52
CA ALA A 78 33.23 1.88 -10.75
C ALA A 78 34.32 1.87 -11.83
N SER A 79 33.94 1.44 -13.03
CA SER A 79 34.80 1.47 -14.22
C SER A 79 33.98 2.03 -15.38
N ASN A 80 34.30 3.25 -15.84
CA ASN A 80 33.53 4.01 -16.84
C ASN A 80 32.05 4.13 -16.42
N ASP A 81 31.11 3.53 -17.19
CA ASP A 81 29.69 3.54 -16.94
C ASP A 81 29.17 2.25 -16.30
N GLN A 82 30.07 1.38 -15.84
CA GLN A 82 29.72 0.10 -15.20
C GLN A 82 30.15 0.07 -13.75
N ILE A 83 29.37 -0.61 -12.93
CA ILE A 83 29.68 -0.88 -11.53
C ILE A 83 29.79 -2.39 -11.36
N GLU A 84 30.94 -2.80 -10.84
CA GLU A 84 31.24 -4.17 -10.46
C GLU A 84 31.09 -4.31 -8.96
N ILE A 85 30.43 -5.38 -8.52
CA ILE A 85 30.20 -5.71 -7.10
C ILE A 85 30.65 -7.14 -6.88
N TRP A 86 31.44 -7.40 -5.82
CA TRP A 86 31.93 -8.74 -5.51
C TRP A 86 31.97 -9.00 -4.00
N SER A 87 31.97 -10.29 -3.62
CA SER A 87 32.03 -10.71 -2.24
C SER A 87 33.38 -10.41 -1.59
N LYS A 88 33.39 -10.05 -0.30
CA LYS A 88 34.62 -9.86 0.51
C LYS A 88 35.51 -11.11 0.59
N SER A 89 34.96 -12.29 0.36
CA SER A 89 35.70 -13.58 0.44
C SER A 89 36.48 -13.95 -0.82
N ASN A 90 36.64 -13.06 -1.79
CA ASN A 90 37.24 -13.31 -3.11
C ASN A 90 36.59 -14.45 -3.93
N ALA A 91 35.50 -15.01 -3.46
CA ALA A 91 34.63 -15.83 -4.30
C ALA A 91 33.79 -14.85 -5.13
N LEU A 92 34.14 -14.70 -6.40
CA LEU A 92 33.23 -14.08 -7.33
C LEU A 92 31.86 -14.78 -7.20
N ILE A 93 30.83 -13.97 -6.93
CA ILE A 93 29.51 -14.25 -7.45
C ILE A 93 28.57 -14.97 -6.52
N THR A 94 27.67 -14.20 -6.06
CA THR A 94 26.31 -14.58 -5.73
C THR A 94 25.42 -14.30 -6.96
N ASP A 95 24.15 -14.69 -6.94
CA ASP A 95 23.14 -14.37 -7.96
C ASP A 95 23.12 -12.89 -8.42
N PHE A 96 23.66 -11.99 -7.62
CA PHE A 96 23.77 -10.57 -7.93
C PHE A 96 24.96 -10.28 -8.85
N ASP A 97 26.01 -11.04 -8.78
CA ASP A 97 27.31 -10.79 -9.44
C ASP A 97 27.32 -11.19 -10.93
N GLU A 98 26.34 -11.99 -11.37
CA GLU A 98 26.10 -12.30 -12.78
C GLU A 98 25.33 -11.19 -13.52
N ALA A 99 24.99 -10.08 -12.82
CA ALA A 99 24.25 -8.99 -13.39
C ALA A 99 25.17 -7.85 -13.82
N THR A 100 24.80 -7.18 -14.90
CA THR A 100 25.45 -5.96 -15.34
C THR A 100 24.71 -4.74 -14.79
N ILE A 101 25.42 -3.91 -14.02
CA ILE A 101 24.90 -2.62 -13.56
C ILE A 101 25.56 -1.55 -14.42
N THR A 102 24.77 -0.85 -15.22
CA THR A 102 25.23 0.17 -16.13
C THR A 102 24.60 1.52 -15.78
N LYS A 103 25.40 2.57 -15.68
CA LYS A 103 24.92 3.93 -15.46
C LYS A 103 24.13 4.40 -16.68
N LEU A 104 22.85 4.70 -16.51
CA LEU A 104 22.02 5.28 -17.55
C LEU A 104 22.09 6.81 -17.51
N ASN A 105 22.07 7.40 -16.31
CA ASN A 105 22.24 8.82 -16.04
C ASN A 105 22.59 9.02 -14.55
N ASP A 106 22.74 10.27 -14.09
CA ASP A 106 23.14 10.58 -12.72
C ASP A 106 22.11 10.16 -11.64
N LYS A 107 20.92 9.74 -12.05
CA LYS A 107 19.82 9.34 -11.14
C LYS A 107 19.34 7.91 -11.35
N THR A 108 19.82 7.20 -12.38
CA THR A 108 19.31 5.89 -12.73
C THR A 108 20.41 4.97 -13.22
N PHE A 109 20.48 3.78 -12.64
CA PHE A 109 21.24 2.65 -13.16
C PHE A 109 20.29 1.62 -13.75
N THR A 110 20.74 0.95 -14.80
CA THR A 110 20.09 -0.24 -15.33
C THR A 110 20.77 -1.47 -14.76
N TYR A 111 19.98 -2.31 -14.12
CA TYR A 111 20.39 -3.65 -13.66
C TYR A 111 19.87 -4.67 -14.65
N LYS A 112 20.76 -5.47 -15.21
CA LYS A 112 20.40 -6.49 -16.18
C LYS A 112 20.92 -7.86 -15.74
N LYS A 113 20.02 -8.82 -15.59
CA LYS A 113 20.35 -10.24 -15.31
C LYS A 113 19.56 -11.12 -16.28
N GLU A 114 20.26 -11.96 -17.04
CA GLU A 114 19.68 -12.82 -18.09
C GLU A 114 18.80 -12.01 -19.06
N ASN A 115 17.51 -12.35 -19.15
CA ASN A 115 16.53 -11.68 -19.98
C ASN A 115 15.73 -10.58 -19.25
N ARG A 116 16.11 -10.25 -18.01
CA ARG A 116 15.40 -9.27 -17.18
C ARG A 116 16.25 -8.05 -16.97
N SER A 117 15.59 -6.90 -17.04
CA SER A 117 16.20 -5.63 -16.65
C SER A 117 15.24 -4.85 -15.79
N PHE A 118 15.76 -4.12 -14.82
CA PHE A 118 15.01 -3.16 -14.03
C PHE A 118 15.90 -1.96 -13.70
N PHE A 119 15.27 -0.89 -13.22
CA PHE A 119 15.97 0.34 -12.92
C PHE A 119 16.25 0.46 -11.42
N LEU A 120 17.49 0.84 -11.08
CA LEU A 120 17.87 1.30 -9.76
C LEU A 120 17.92 2.82 -9.79
N ASN A 121 17.14 3.46 -8.93
CA ASN A 121 17.04 4.91 -8.86
C ASN A 121 17.76 5.45 -7.63
N LYS A 122 18.40 6.60 -7.76
CA LYS A 122 19.05 7.28 -6.64
C LYS A 122 18.01 7.70 -5.61
N TRP A 123 18.19 7.28 -4.36
CA TRP A 123 17.30 7.58 -3.26
C TRP A 123 17.77 8.80 -2.48
N ASN A 124 16.83 9.72 -2.19
CA ASN A 124 17.06 10.90 -1.38
C ASN A 124 16.05 10.97 -0.25
N LYS A 125 16.52 10.98 0.99
CA LYS A 125 15.67 10.97 2.19
C LYS A 125 14.73 12.19 2.24
N THR A 126 15.24 13.39 1.96
CA THR A 126 14.45 14.62 2.05
C THR A 126 13.39 14.68 0.96
N GLU A 127 13.75 14.36 -0.29
CA GLU A 127 12.81 14.31 -1.40
C GLU A 127 11.71 13.26 -1.13
N THR A 128 12.11 12.09 -0.62
CA THR A 128 11.20 11.02 -0.24
C THR A 128 10.22 11.47 0.85
N ALA A 129 10.70 12.12 1.90
CA ALA A 129 9.83 12.61 2.98
C ALA A 129 8.84 13.68 2.47
N ILE A 130 9.31 14.62 1.63
CA ILE A 130 8.44 15.63 1.01
C ILE A 130 7.40 14.96 0.12
N HIS A 131 7.81 14.02 -0.75
CA HIS A 131 6.90 13.28 -1.62
C HIS A 131 5.79 12.59 -0.81
N TRP A 132 6.12 11.93 0.29
CA TRP A 132 5.16 11.25 1.13
C TRP A 132 4.14 12.20 1.76
N VAL A 133 4.61 13.30 2.34
CA VAL A 133 3.73 14.31 2.92
C VAL A 133 2.81 14.91 1.85
N VAL A 134 3.36 15.24 0.69
CA VAL A 134 2.58 15.78 -0.44
C VAL A 134 1.52 14.77 -0.89
N ILE A 135 1.89 13.50 -1.11
CA ILE A 135 0.95 12.47 -1.56
C ILE A 135 -0.17 12.25 -0.54
N LEU A 136 0.14 12.21 0.76
CA LEU A 136 -0.90 12.10 1.79
C LEU A 136 -1.97 13.21 1.64
N PHE A 137 -1.51 14.47 1.56
CA PHE A 137 -2.43 15.60 1.44
C PHE A 137 -3.13 15.67 0.08
N VAL A 138 -2.46 15.29 -1.01
CA VAL A 138 -3.07 15.20 -2.34
C VAL A 138 -4.17 14.16 -2.36
N LEU A 139 -3.94 12.95 -1.83
CA LEU A 139 -4.97 11.91 -1.76
C LEU A 139 -6.15 12.32 -0.87
N MET A 140 -5.89 12.96 0.27
CA MET A 140 -6.96 13.52 1.11
C MET A 140 -7.73 14.62 0.38
N GLY A 141 -7.05 15.51 -0.33
CA GLY A 141 -7.64 16.58 -1.14
C GLY A 141 -8.47 16.02 -2.30
N LEU A 142 -7.97 15.02 -3.00
CA LEU A 142 -8.71 14.31 -4.06
C LEU A 142 -9.97 13.63 -3.49
N ASN A 143 -9.86 12.95 -2.34
CA ASN A 143 -11.03 12.38 -1.68
C ASN A 143 -12.10 13.45 -1.41
N GLU A 144 -11.70 14.62 -0.87
CA GLU A 144 -12.63 15.72 -0.62
C GLU A 144 -13.19 16.32 -1.92
N LEU A 145 -12.38 16.42 -2.97
CA LEU A 145 -12.81 16.84 -4.30
C LEU A 145 -13.90 15.92 -4.86
N PHE A 146 -13.63 14.61 -4.85
CA PHE A 146 -14.57 13.58 -5.35
C PHE A 146 -15.81 13.47 -4.46
N ARG A 147 -15.68 13.72 -3.18
CA ARG A 147 -16.80 13.75 -2.26
C ARG A 147 -17.73 14.94 -2.53
N ARG A 148 -17.17 16.10 -2.82
CA ARG A 148 -17.94 17.35 -2.97
C ARG A 148 -18.51 17.57 -4.36
N TYR A 149 -17.86 17.08 -5.39
CA TYR A 149 -18.19 17.42 -6.79
C TYR A 149 -18.40 16.18 -7.64
N LYS A 150 -19.53 16.14 -8.34
CA LYS A 150 -19.90 15.04 -9.23
C LYS A 150 -18.96 14.91 -10.43
N TRP A 151 -18.75 16.01 -11.15
CA TRP A 151 -18.04 15.96 -12.43
C TRP A 151 -16.57 15.58 -12.33
N PRO A 152 -15.78 16.11 -11.39
CA PRO A 152 -14.43 15.60 -11.14
C PRO A 152 -14.39 14.09 -10.89
N THR A 153 -15.35 13.56 -10.11
CA THR A 153 -15.45 12.13 -9.83
C THR A 153 -15.74 11.32 -11.09
N VAL A 154 -16.69 11.80 -11.92
CA VAL A 154 -17.04 11.13 -13.19
C VAL A 154 -15.84 11.17 -14.15
N ILE A 155 -15.22 12.31 -14.36
CA ILE A 155 -14.05 12.42 -15.26
C ILE A 155 -12.92 11.51 -14.77
N PHE A 156 -12.62 11.53 -13.47
CA PHE A 156 -11.48 10.80 -12.92
C PHE A 156 -11.65 9.27 -12.99
N PHE A 157 -12.85 8.73 -12.74
CA PHE A 157 -13.04 7.28 -12.66
C PHE A 157 -13.69 6.65 -13.91
N PHE A 158 -14.25 7.44 -14.84
CA PHE A 158 -14.84 6.89 -16.06
C PHE A 158 -14.10 7.28 -17.35
N VAL A 159 -13.48 8.47 -17.37
CA VAL A 159 -12.85 8.99 -18.58
C VAL A 159 -11.34 8.81 -18.54
N LEU A 160 -10.71 9.25 -17.47
CA LEU A 160 -9.26 9.28 -17.33
C LEU A 160 -8.62 7.87 -17.42
N PRO A 161 -9.18 6.81 -16.80
CA PRO A 161 -8.61 5.47 -16.91
C PRO A 161 -8.59 4.89 -18.33
N ILE A 162 -9.47 5.36 -19.19
CA ILE A 162 -9.51 4.95 -20.61
C ILE A 162 -8.47 5.74 -21.40
N ILE A 163 -8.39 7.05 -21.21
CA ILE A 163 -7.45 7.93 -21.92
C ILE A 163 -6.01 7.58 -21.58
N LEU A 164 -5.73 7.14 -20.35
CA LEU A 164 -4.38 6.83 -19.88
C LEU A 164 -3.87 5.42 -20.25
N ILE A 165 -4.71 4.55 -20.82
CA ILE A 165 -4.28 3.19 -21.25
C ILE A 165 -3.02 3.21 -22.12
N PRO A 166 -2.91 4.05 -23.17
CA PRO A 166 -1.70 4.05 -24.02
C PRO A 166 -0.43 4.42 -23.23
N LEU A 167 -0.52 5.42 -22.32
CA LEU A 167 0.59 5.81 -21.46
C LEU A 167 0.97 4.67 -20.51
N TRP A 168 -0.01 4.08 -19.85
CA TRP A 168 0.23 3.00 -18.88
C TRP A 168 0.80 1.74 -19.55
N SER A 169 0.35 1.43 -20.76
CA SER A 169 0.89 0.31 -21.54
C SER A 169 2.33 0.52 -22.00
N SER A 170 2.79 1.78 -22.12
CA SER A 170 4.18 2.08 -22.49
C SER A 170 5.16 1.98 -21.33
N HIS A 171 4.70 1.90 -20.07
CA HIS A 171 5.54 1.85 -18.88
C HIS A 171 5.97 0.43 -18.47
N GLU A 172 5.79 -0.58 -19.33
CA GLU A 172 6.23 -1.96 -19.10
C GLU A 172 5.89 -2.51 -17.71
N VAL A 173 4.69 -2.19 -17.20
CA VAL A 173 4.17 -2.83 -15.99
C VAL A 173 3.88 -4.29 -16.35
N SER A 174 4.89 -5.15 -16.17
CA SER A 174 4.90 -6.51 -16.70
C SER A 174 3.97 -7.46 -15.95
N TYR A 175 3.68 -7.18 -14.69
CA TYR A 175 2.85 -8.05 -13.87
C TYR A 175 1.36 -7.77 -14.11
N TRP A 176 0.70 -8.65 -14.86
CA TRP A 176 -0.70 -8.53 -15.27
C TRP A 176 -1.67 -8.27 -14.09
N PHE A 177 -1.37 -8.80 -12.92
CA PHE A 177 -2.22 -8.67 -11.74
C PHE A 177 -2.28 -7.23 -11.20
N LYS A 178 -1.24 -6.42 -11.40
CA LYS A 178 -1.29 -4.96 -11.10
C LYS A 178 -2.40 -4.28 -11.92
N TRP A 179 -2.60 -4.67 -13.17
CA TRP A 179 -3.70 -4.19 -14.01
C TRP A 179 -5.07 -4.60 -13.46
N VAL A 180 -5.21 -5.84 -13.01
CA VAL A 180 -6.44 -6.30 -12.35
C VAL A 180 -6.73 -5.47 -11.10
N LYS A 181 -5.71 -5.20 -10.28
CA LYS A 181 -5.84 -4.34 -9.09
C LYS A 181 -6.25 -2.92 -9.45
N LEU A 182 -5.58 -2.28 -10.41
CA LEU A 182 -5.94 -0.95 -10.89
C LEU A 182 -7.41 -0.89 -11.29
N TYR A 183 -7.84 -1.77 -12.20
CA TYR A 183 -9.21 -1.70 -12.72
C TYR A 183 -10.26 -2.13 -11.70
N SER A 184 -9.95 -3.06 -10.79
CA SER A 184 -10.90 -3.45 -9.73
C SER A 184 -11.26 -2.26 -8.82
N VAL A 185 -10.27 -1.45 -8.43
CA VAL A 185 -10.52 -0.26 -7.59
C VAL A 185 -11.11 0.91 -8.38
N VAL A 186 -10.78 1.05 -9.65
CA VAL A 186 -11.42 2.03 -10.55
C VAL A 186 -12.89 1.69 -10.74
N PHE A 187 -13.24 0.41 -11.01
CA PHE A 187 -14.61 -0.04 -11.13
C PHE A 187 -15.39 0.10 -9.82
N ALA A 188 -14.78 -0.19 -8.67
CA ALA A 188 -15.40 0.07 -7.38
C ALA A 188 -15.72 1.56 -7.18
N SER A 189 -14.78 2.45 -7.54
CA SER A 189 -14.97 3.89 -7.45
C SER A 189 -16.04 4.41 -8.40
N ALA A 190 -16.08 3.87 -9.63
CA ALA A 190 -17.13 4.15 -10.60
C ALA A 190 -18.49 3.67 -10.10
N TRP A 191 -18.57 2.46 -9.53
CA TRP A 191 -19.79 1.91 -8.95
C TRP A 191 -20.32 2.75 -7.80
N PHE A 192 -19.44 3.20 -6.90
CA PHE A 192 -19.83 4.07 -5.80
C PHE A 192 -20.29 5.45 -6.28
N THR A 193 -19.71 5.93 -7.38
CA THR A 193 -20.18 7.16 -8.06
C THR A 193 -21.60 6.97 -8.63
N LEU A 194 -21.89 5.82 -9.25
CA LEU A 194 -23.24 5.49 -9.71
C LEU A 194 -24.24 5.40 -8.55
N ILE A 195 -23.88 4.74 -7.45
CA ILE A 195 -24.69 4.69 -6.23
C ILE A 195 -25.07 6.10 -5.76
N ARG A 196 -24.10 7.02 -5.73
CA ARG A 196 -24.28 8.40 -5.21
C ARG A 196 -25.20 9.24 -6.08
N TYR A 197 -25.12 9.11 -7.37
CA TYR A 197 -25.74 10.07 -8.30
C TYR A 197 -26.87 9.49 -9.16
N THR A 198 -27.25 8.23 -8.95
CA THR A 198 -28.34 7.59 -9.69
C THR A 198 -29.32 6.87 -8.76
N LYS A 199 -30.47 6.47 -9.29
CA LYS A 199 -31.49 5.71 -8.55
C LYS A 199 -31.03 4.30 -8.13
N ILE A 200 -29.90 3.81 -8.70
CA ILE A 200 -29.31 2.50 -8.35
C ILE A 200 -28.96 2.43 -6.86
N GLY A 201 -28.54 3.55 -6.24
CA GLY A 201 -28.17 3.60 -4.83
C GLY A 201 -29.30 3.19 -3.85
N ASN A 202 -30.55 3.24 -4.30
CA ASN A 202 -31.69 2.78 -3.50
C ASN A 202 -31.93 1.25 -3.59
N LYS A 203 -31.23 0.55 -4.50
CA LYS A 203 -31.44 -0.88 -4.74
C LYS A 203 -30.53 -1.73 -3.85
N ASN A 204 -31.11 -2.79 -3.25
CA ASN A 204 -30.34 -3.67 -2.36
C ASN A 204 -29.20 -4.41 -3.07
N TYR A 205 -29.38 -4.78 -4.35
CA TYR A 205 -28.30 -5.41 -5.12
C TYR A 205 -27.10 -4.47 -5.29
N ALA A 206 -27.33 -3.16 -5.48
CA ALA A 206 -26.24 -2.21 -5.63
C ALA A 206 -25.43 -2.04 -4.33
N LYS A 207 -26.11 -2.06 -3.19
CA LYS A 207 -25.50 -2.03 -1.86
C LYS A 207 -24.73 -3.33 -1.58
N PHE A 208 -25.30 -4.47 -2.00
CA PHE A 208 -24.62 -5.77 -1.91
C PHE A 208 -23.33 -5.78 -2.74
N ILE A 209 -23.37 -5.32 -3.99
CA ILE A 209 -22.19 -5.21 -4.87
C ILE A 209 -21.13 -4.31 -4.23
N ALA A 210 -21.53 -3.18 -3.61
CA ALA A 210 -20.59 -2.31 -2.91
C ALA A 210 -19.85 -3.02 -1.75
N ALA A 211 -20.58 -3.82 -0.96
CA ALA A 211 -19.99 -4.63 0.10
C ALA A 211 -19.15 -5.79 -0.48
N ALA A 212 -19.59 -6.38 -1.59
CA ALA A 212 -18.89 -7.46 -2.27
C ALA A 212 -17.53 -7.04 -2.82
N PHE A 213 -17.38 -5.82 -3.38
CA PHE A 213 -16.07 -5.29 -3.79
C PHE A 213 -15.06 -5.34 -2.64
N LEU A 214 -15.47 -4.93 -1.44
CA LEU A 214 -14.60 -4.97 -0.27
C LEU A 214 -14.29 -6.41 0.15
N ALA A 215 -15.31 -7.27 0.24
CA ALA A 215 -15.15 -8.65 0.67
C ALA A 215 -14.25 -9.45 -0.30
N VAL A 216 -14.42 -9.28 -1.60
CA VAL A 216 -13.57 -9.93 -2.63
C VAL A 216 -12.14 -9.43 -2.56
N ASN A 217 -11.93 -8.12 -2.37
CA ASN A 217 -10.59 -7.57 -2.20
C ASN A 217 -9.87 -8.13 -0.97
N ILE A 218 -10.61 -8.32 0.14
CA ILE A 218 -10.07 -8.98 1.34
C ILE A 218 -9.79 -10.47 1.05
N ALA A 219 -10.74 -11.18 0.44
CA ALA A 219 -10.61 -12.62 0.17
C ALA A 219 -9.40 -12.96 -0.71
N GLU A 220 -9.13 -12.14 -1.70
CA GLU A 220 -7.95 -12.26 -2.56
C GLU A 220 -6.64 -12.12 -1.74
N ALA A 221 -6.54 -11.12 -0.89
CA ALA A 221 -5.38 -10.93 -0.02
C ALA A 221 -5.22 -12.09 1.00
N VAL A 222 -6.34 -12.60 1.54
CA VAL A 222 -6.37 -13.79 2.40
C VAL A 222 -5.82 -15.01 1.68
N THR A 223 -6.20 -15.22 0.42
CA THR A 223 -5.71 -16.34 -0.39
C THR A 223 -4.20 -16.25 -0.60
N GLN A 224 -3.69 -15.07 -0.88
CA GLN A 224 -2.26 -14.85 -1.03
C GLN A 224 -1.51 -15.09 0.28
N ASP A 225 -2.00 -14.57 1.40
CA ASP A 225 -1.37 -14.83 2.70
C ASP A 225 -1.30 -16.31 3.05
N PHE A 226 -2.38 -17.08 2.79
CA PHE A 226 -2.35 -18.53 3.02
C PHE A 226 -1.36 -19.25 2.09
N SER A 227 -1.17 -18.79 0.87
CA SER A 227 -0.25 -19.41 -0.09
C SER A 227 1.23 -19.25 0.28
N MET A 228 1.58 -18.26 1.11
CA MET A 228 2.96 -17.97 1.52
C MET A 228 3.55 -19.02 2.49
N GLY A 229 2.73 -19.75 3.24
CA GLY A 229 3.16 -20.80 4.14
C GLY A 229 3.85 -20.36 5.45
N TYR A 230 4.01 -19.05 5.70
CA TYR A 230 4.61 -18.53 6.93
C TYR A 230 3.55 -18.29 8.01
N LEU A 231 3.93 -18.51 9.28
CA LEU A 231 3.00 -18.34 10.40
C LEU A 231 2.46 -16.91 10.50
N GLY A 232 3.28 -15.89 10.27
CA GLY A 232 2.84 -14.48 10.26
C GLY A 232 1.76 -14.22 9.21
N ASN A 233 1.93 -14.75 7.99
CA ASN A 233 0.94 -14.67 6.92
C ASN A 233 -0.34 -15.46 7.27
N THR A 234 -0.21 -16.68 7.82
CA THR A 234 -1.38 -17.46 8.25
C THR A 234 -2.21 -16.72 9.29
N LEU A 235 -1.58 -16.10 10.28
CA LEU A 235 -2.28 -15.29 11.29
C LEU A 235 -2.96 -14.06 10.66
N ASN A 236 -2.30 -13.39 9.72
CA ASN A 236 -2.89 -12.28 8.99
C ASN A 236 -4.05 -12.73 8.09
N ALA A 237 -3.94 -13.90 7.43
CA ALA A 237 -5.03 -14.48 6.65
C ALA A 237 -6.28 -14.73 7.52
N ILE A 238 -6.12 -15.31 8.71
CA ILE A 238 -7.21 -15.52 9.66
C ILE A 238 -7.81 -14.17 10.07
N ALA A 239 -7.00 -13.15 10.32
CA ALA A 239 -7.47 -11.79 10.59
C ALA A 239 -8.32 -11.22 9.44
N GLY A 240 -7.92 -11.46 8.19
CA GLY A 240 -8.71 -11.09 7.01
C GLY A 240 -10.06 -11.83 6.93
N VAL A 241 -10.08 -13.13 7.23
CA VAL A 241 -11.34 -13.90 7.35
C VAL A 241 -12.24 -13.29 8.41
N LEU A 242 -11.70 -12.95 9.59
CA LEU A 242 -12.46 -12.28 10.65
C LEU A 242 -13.01 -10.93 10.19
N SER A 243 -12.25 -10.16 9.40
CA SER A 243 -12.72 -8.92 8.80
C SER A 243 -13.93 -9.15 7.88
N ILE A 244 -13.93 -10.21 7.04
CA ILE A 244 -15.03 -10.54 6.14
C ILE A 244 -16.28 -10.96 6.92
N ILE A 245 -16.17 -11.89 7.86
CA ILE A 245 -17.34 -12.43 8.58
C ILE A 245 -17.99 -11.41 9.52
N THR A 246 -17.26 -10.37 9.89
CA THR A 246 -17.77 -9.26 10.69
C THR A 246 -18.31 -8.11 9.84
N LEU A 247 -18.17 -8.15 8.51
CA LEU A 247 -18.89 -7.25 7.61
C LEU A 247 -20.40 -7.45 7.78
N SER A 248 -21.09 -6.41 8.13
CA SER A 248 -22.54 -6.50 8.39
C SER A 248 -23.28 -5.24 7.97
N GLY A 249 -24.59 -5.34 7.88
CA GLY A 249 -25.46 -4.18 7.68
C GLY A 249 -25.34 -3.53 6.31
N TYR A 250 -24.95 -4.25 5.24
CA TYR A 250 -24.85 -3.69 3.89
C TYR A 250 -26.16 -3.07 3.38
N LYS A 251 -27.31 -3.59 3.83
CA LYS A 251 -28.62 -3.01 3.52
C LYS A 251 -28.80 -1.60 4.07
N GLY A 252 -28.04 -1.25 5.12
CA GLY A 252 -27.97 0.10 5.69
C GLY A 252 -27.12 1.09 4.90
N ILE A 253 -26.40 0.63 3.87
CA ILE A 253 -25.71 1.56 2.95
C ILE A 253 -26.77 2.46 2.32
N HIS A 254 -26.54 3.77 2.36
CA HIS A 254 -27.43 4.75 1.78
C HIS A 254 -26.64 5.98 1.31
N VAL A 255 -27.28 6.75 0.46
CA VAL A 255 -26.77 8.08 0.08
C VAL A 255 -27.38 9.09 1.03
N ASP A 256 -26.57 9.91 1.65
CA ASP A 256 -27.05 10.94 2.55
C ASP A 256 -27.76 12.09 1.80
N ASN A 257 -28.56 12.87 2.52
CA ASN A 257 -29.33 13.99 1.96
C ASN A 257 -28.52 15.28 1.81
N SER A 258 -27.20 15.22 2.06
CA SER A 258 -26.33 16.41 1.91
C SER A 258 -26.14 16.78 0.43
N LYS A 259 -25.62 17.98 0.18
CA LYS A 259 -25.23 18.41 -1.18
C LYS A 259 -24.17 17.48 -1.80
N GLN A 260 -23.36 16.86 -0.96
CA GLN A 260 -22.27 15.96 -1.34
C GLN A 260 -22.77 14.60 -1.80
N LYS A 261 -23.98 14.19 -1.35
CA LYS A 261 -24.55 12.85 -1.65
C LYS A 261 -23.57 11.74 -1.32
N ASP A 262 -23.02 11.76 -0.10
CA ASP A 262 -22.06 10.77 0.34
C ASP A 262 -22.70 9.37 0.45
N MET A 263 -22.00 8.34 -0.03
CA MET A 263 -22.35 6.95 0.25
C MET A 263 -21.89 6.61 1.67
N VAL A 264 -22.85 6.39 2.55
CA VAL A 264 -22.61 6.13 3.98
C VAL A 264 -22.91 4.68 4.30
N TRP A 265 -21.99 4.01 4.99
CA TRP A 265 -22.20 2.69 5.57
C TRP A 265 -22.08 2.76 7.10
N PRO A 266 -23.20 2.94 7.83
CA PRO A 266 -23.19 3.17 9.28
C PRO A 266 -22.63 2.02 10.11
N ALA A 267 -22.74 0.78 9.61
CA ALA A 267 -22.26 -0.41 10.32
C ALA A 267 -20.73 -0.54 10.33
N MET A 268 -20.00 0.23 9.51
CA MET A 268 -18.54 0.28 9.57
C MET A 268 -18.10 1.14 10.75
N THR A 269 -17.87 0.49 11.89
CA THR A 269 -17.46 1.17 13.13
C THR A 269 -15.99 1.60 13.05
N THR A 270 -15.61 2.62 13.82
CA THR A 270 -14.20 3.03 13.93
C THR A 270 -13.30 1.86 14.32
N PHE A 271 -13.76 0.96 15.20
CA PHE A 271 -12.96 -0.19 15.61
C PHE A 271 -12.74 -1.15 14.42
N TRP A 272 -13.79 -1.43 13.62
CA TRP A 272 -13.65 -2.26 12.44
C TRP A 272 -12.65 -1.65 11.43
N ILE A 273 -12.75 -0.34 11.20
CA ILE A 273 -11.87 0.39 10.28
C ILE A 273 -10.40 0.26 10.73
N ILE A 274 -10.11 0.50 12.00
CA ILE A 274 -8.75 0.41 12.53
C ILE A 274 -8.22 -1.04 12.47
N ALA A 275 -9.05 -2.03 12.80
CA ALA A 275 -8.66 -3.44 12.71
C ALA A 275 -8.36 -3.85 11.24
N TYR A 276 -9.18 -3.37 10.30
CA TYR A 276 -8.93 -3.54 8.87
C TYR A 276 -7.64 -2.84 8.41
N ASP A 277 -7.41 -1.60 8.83
CA ASP A 277 -6.21 -0.85 8.44
C ASP A 277 -4.94 -1.56 8.93
N ILE A 278 -4.94 -2.09 10.16
CA ILE A 278 -3.84 -2.91 10.69
C ILE A 278 -3.66 -4.16 9.83
N TRP A 279 -4.75 -4.91 9.57
CA TRP A 279 -4.71 -6.11 8.74
C TRP A 279 -4.15 -5.83 7.34
N ASN A 280 -4.64 -4.79 6.68
CA ASN A 280 -4.24 -4.46 5.32
C ASN A 280 -2.80 -3.94 5.23
N PHE A 281 -2.35 -3.17 6.24
CA PHE A 281 -0.96 -2.77 6.36
C PHE A 281 -0.05 -4.00 6.51
N VAL A 282 -0.41 -4.92 7.41
CA VAL A 282 0.36 -6.14 7.66
C VAL A 282 0.38 -7.03 6.42
N PHE A 283 -0.75 -7.16 5.69
CA PHE A 283 -0.77 -7.87 4.41
C PHE A 283 0.28 -7.35 3.43
N VAL A 284 0.35 -6.03 3.25
CA VAL A 284 1.32 -5.44 2.33
C VAL A 284 2.75 -5.57 2.87
N TYR A 285 2.94 -5.42 4.19
CA TYR A 285 4.24 -5.60 4.83
C TYR A 285 4.79 -7.02 4.66
N LEU A 286 3.93 -8.04 4.79
CA LEU A 286 4.34 -9.43 4.67
C LEU A 286 4.60 -9.87 3.23
N ASN A 287 3.85 -9.33 2.25
CA ASN A 287 3.84 -9.84 0.88
C ASN A 287 4.56 -8.95 -0.14
N PHE A 288 4.66 -7.62 0.10
CA PHE A 288 5.17 -6.67 -0.89
C PHE A 288 6.30 -5.83 -0.31
N PRO A 289 7.55 -6.31 -0.38
CA PRO A 289 8.72 -5.56 0.08
C PRO A 289 8.76 -4.14 -0.51
N GLY A 290 9.09 -3.17 0.34
CA GLY A 290 9.15 -1.76 -0.07
C GLY A 290 7.80 -1.03 -0.14
N SER A 291 6.67 -1.73 -0.20
CA SER A 291 5.36 -1.10 -0.42
C SER A 291 4.57 -0.75 0.84
N ALA A 292 4.96 -1.30 2.00
CA ALA A 292 4.19 -1.18 3.24
C ALA A 292 4.06 0.27 3.72
N ALA A 293 5.14 1.03 3.64
CA ALA A 293 5.15 2.43 4.04
C ALA A 293 4.19 3.28 3.18
N THR A 294 4.19 3.04 1.88
CA THR A 294 3.24 3.67 0.94
C THR A 294 1.80 3.26 1.24
N GLN A 295 1.57 1.96 1.50
CA GLN A 295 0.23 1.48 1.87
C GLN A 295 -0.30 2.15 3.14
N PHE A 296 0.56 2.39 4.12
CA PHE A 296 0.19 3.12 5.32
C PHE A 296 -0.35 4.53 5.01
N LEU A 297 0.31 5.26 4.10
CA LEU A 297 -0.16 6.58 3.67
C LEU A 297 -1.51 6.51 2.96
N VAL A 298 -1.70 5.53 2.08
CA VAL A 298 -2.98 5.33 1.37
C VAL A 298 -4.10 5.03 2.36
N LEU A 299 -3.85 4.22 3.39
CA LEU A 299 -4.80 3.95 4.47
C LEU A 299 -5.13 5.22 5.27
N LEU A 300 -4.11 5.98 5.69
CA LEU A 300 -4.32 7.24 6.40
C LEU A 300 -5.14 8.24 5.57
N SER A 301 -4.90 8.33 4.27
CA SER A 301 -5.57 9.27 3.38
C SER A 301 -7.08 9.05 3.25
N CYS A 302 -7.56 7.83 3.49
CA CYS A 302 -9.00 7.54 3.54
C CYS A 302 -9.56 7.51 4.97
N THR A 303 -8.79 7.04 5.94
CA THR A 303 -9.26 6.85 7.31
C THR A 303 -9.37 8.17 8.05
N ILE A 304 -8.38 9.07 7.93
CA ILE A 304 -8.45 10.39 8.57
C ILE A 304 -9.71 11.17 8.15
N PRO A 305 -10.00 11.38 6.85
CA PRO A 305 -11.23 12.08 6.46
C PRO A 305 -12.51 11.37 6.91
N SER A 306 -12.51 10.04 6.89
CA SER A 306 -13.68 9.25 7.26
C SER A 306 -14.00 9.29 8.74
N LEU A 307 -13.00 9.46 9.60
CA LEU A 307 -13.19 9.56 11.04
C LEU A 307 -13.44 11.00 11.52
N PHE A 308 -12.81 11.98 10.88
CA PHE A 308 -12.79 13.36 11.39
C PHE A 308 -13.62 14.35 10.55
N ILE A 309 -13.83 14.10 9.26
CA ILE A 309 -14.61 14.99 8.38
C ILE A 309 -16.03 14.46 8.21
N LYS A 310 -16.20 13.18 7.77
CA LYS A 310 -17.53 12.60 7.54
C LYS A 310 -17.56 11.13 7.92
N LYS A 311 -18.14 10.81 9.06
CA LYS A 311 -18.27 9.41 9.53
C LYS A 311 -19.14 8.57 8.60
N GLY A 312 -18.77 7.28 8.47
CA GLY A 312 -19.49 6.30 7.66
C GLY A 312 -19.11 6.30 6.18
N THR A 313 -18.25 7.21 5.71
CA THR A 313 -17.82 7.30 4.30
C THR A 313 -16.54 6.51 4.00
N TRP A 314 -16.04 5.72 4.93
CA TRP A 314 -14.74 5.07 4.81
C TRP A 314 -14.63 4.21 3.55
N LEU A 315 -15.64 3.39 3.22
CA LEU A 315 -15.59 2.55 2.02
C LEU A 315 -15.46 3.37 0.74
N GLN A 316 -16.22 4.46 0.63
CA GLN A 316 -16.13 5.42 -0.48
C GLN A 316 -14.73 6.07 -0.54
N ALA A 317 -14.24 6.56 0.58
CA ALA A 317 -12.93 7.21 0.67
C ALA A 317 -11.80 6.22 0.32
N ARG A 318 -11.89 4.97 0.82
CA ARG A 318 -10.92 3.92 0.54
C ARG A 318 -10.82 3.59 -0.95
N ALA A 319 -11.95 3.47 -1.63
CA ALA A 319 -11.94 3.22 -3.08
C ALA A 319 -11.34 4.40 -3.84
N PHE A 320 -11.75 5.63 -3.53
CA PHE A 320 -11.29 6.82 -4.24
C PHE A 320 -9.78 7.06 -4.07
N THR A 321 -9.27 6.97 -2.85
CA THR A 321 -7.84 7.20 -2.60
C THR A 321 -6.98 6.07 -3.14
N LEU A 322 -7.44 4.83 -3.04
CA LEU A 322 -6.71 3.67 -3.57
C LEU A 322 -6.67 3.70 -5.11
N ALA A 323 -7.79 4.02 -5.77
CA ALA A 323 -7.82 4.15 -7.22
C ALA A 323 -6.92 5.31 -7.70
N ALA A 324 -6.97 6.47 -7.02
CA ALA A 324 -6.10 7.59 -7.32
C ALA A 324 -4.62 7.24 -7.15
N TRP A 325 -4.28 6.48 -6.09
CA TRP A 325 -2.93 5.99 -5.86
C TRP A 325 -2.47 5.04 -6.99
N PHE A 326 -3.27 4.03 -7.36
CA PHE A 326 -2.91 3.13 -8.45
C PHE A 326 -2.77 3.85 -9.79
N MET A 327 -3.67 4.78 -10.10
CA MET A 327 -3.55 5.59 -11.32
C MET A 327 -2.26 6.43 -11.32
N TYR A 328 -1.88 6.99 -10.17
CA TYR A 328 -0.62 7.71 -10.02
C TYR A 328 0.58 6.76 -10.20
N TYR A 329 0.56 5.58 -9.57
CA TYR A 329 1.62 4.57 -9.72
C TYR A 329 1.81 4.18 -11.20
N PHE A 330 0.73 3.87 -11.92
CA PHE A 330 0.80 3.52 -13.32
C PHE A 330 1.27 4.69 -14.23
N THR A 331 1.02 5.93 -13.81
CA THR A 331 1.44 7.13 -14.56
C THR A 331 2.94 7.44 -14.37
N SER A 332 3.50 7.14 -13.20
CA SER A 332 4.88 7.51 -12.85
C SER A 332 5.57 6.43 -12.02
N PRO A 333 5.68 5.17 -12.52
CA PRO A 333 6.17 4.05 -11.71
C PRO A 333 7.60 4.27 -11.22
N LEU A 334 8.53 4.64 -12.08
CA LEU A 334 9.94 4.86 -11.72
C LEU A 334 10.12 5.97 -10.69
N PHE A 335 9.35 7.04 -10.81
CA PHE A 335 9.39 8.14 -9.84
C PHE A 335 8.91 7.67 -8.45
N ILE A 336 7.86 6.88 -8.38
CA ILE A 336 7.35 6.34 -7.12
C ILE A 336 8.34 5.33 -6.52
N GLU A 337 8.92 4.47 -7.33
CA GLU A 337 9.89 3.46 -6.91
C GLU A 337 11.18 4.11 -6.36
N SER A 338 11.60 5.26 -6.91
CA SER A 338 12.72 6.03 -6.36
C SER A 338 12.45 6.61 -4.96
N HIS A 339 11.18 6.71 -4.55
CA HIS A 339 10.75 7.25 -3.26
C HIS A 339 10.26 6.16 -2.27
N ILE A 340 10.52 4.90 -2.54
CA ILE A 340 10.18 3.81 -1.61
C ILE A 340 10.98 3.95 -0.31
N VAL A 341 10.32 3.68 0.82
CA VAL A 341 10.97 3.54 2.13
C VAL A 341 10.83 2.10 2.58
N PRO A 342 11.89 1.30 2.50
CA PRO A 342 11.85 -0.06 3.01
C PRO A 342 11.69 -0.04 4.52
N LEU A 343 10.77 -0.87 5.02
CA LEU A 343 10.64 -1.11 6.45
C LEU A 343 11.54 -2.28 6.85
N PRO A 344 12.11 -2.28 8.08
CA PRO A 344 12.89 -3.40 8.58
C PRO A 344 12.06 -4.69 8.52
N ARG A 345 12.67 -5.79 8.03
CA ARG A 345 12.03 -7.10 7.88
C ARG A 345 12.96 -8.17 8.40
N ASN A 346 12.44 -9.01 9.27
CA ASN A 346 13.01 -10.28 9.69
C ASN A 346 11.87 -11.18 10.18
N GLU A 347 12.12 -12.46 10.35
CA GLU A 347 11.11 -13.44 10.73
C GLU A 347 10.35 -13.05 12.02
N SER A 348 11.07 -12.53 13.04
CA SER A 348 10.46 -12.12 14.30
C SER A 348 9.52 -10.92 14.13
N LEU A 349 9.92 -9.89 13.35
CA LEU A 349 9.09 -8.73 13.08
C LEU A 349 7.87 -9.09 12.24
N MET A 350 8.04 -9.98 11.27
CA MET A 350 6.95 -10.46 10.42
C MET A 350 5.93 -11.28 11.23
N LEU A 351 6.42 -12.16 12.12
CA LEU A 351 5.55 -12.89 13.05
C LEU A 351 4.82 -11.95 14.00
N ALA A 352 5.53 -11.00 14.60
CA ALA A 352 4.94 -10.00 15.50
C ALA A 352 3.83 -9.18 14.79
N ALA A 353 4.05 -8.75 13.55
CA ALA A 353 3.05 -8.06 12.75
C ALA A 353 1.80 -8.94 12.52
N GLY A 354 1.98 -10.20 12.16
CA GLY A 354 0.88 -11.18 12.02
C GLY A 354 0.08 -11.36 13.31
N ILE A 355 0.76 -11.46 14.46
CA ILE A 355 0.11 -11.56 15.78
C ILE A 355 -0.71 -10.28 16.08
N ILE A 356 -0.15 -9.10 15.86
CA ILE A 356 -0.85 -7.82 16.09
C ILE A 356 -2.12 -7.74 15.23
N SER A 357 -2.02 -8.10 13.95
CA SER A 357 -3.15 -8.14 13.04
C SER A 357 -4.24 -9.09 13.51
N PHE A 358 -3.85 -10.31 13.87
CA PHE A 358 -4.80 -11.32 14.38
C PHE A 358 -5.49 -10.86 15.67
N VAL A 359 -4.75 -10.36 16.64
CA VAL A 359 -5.29 -9.91 17.93
C VAL A 359 -6.27 -8.74 17.73
N ALA A 360 -5.93 -7.75 16.89
CA ALA A 360 -6.82 -6.62 16.61
C ALA A 360 -8.16 -7.07 16.01
N ASN A 361 -8.12 -7.96 15.01
CA ASN A 361 -9.31 -8.45 14.34
C ASN A 361 -10.11 -9.43 15.19
N ALA A 362 -9.47 -10.29 15.98
CA ALA A 362 -10.11 -11.18 16.93
C ALA A 362 -10.84 -10.40 18.05
N ALA A 363 -10.20 -9.35 18.57
CA ALA A 363 -10.82 -8.46 19.55
C ALA A 363 -12.06 -7.78 19.00
N TYR A 364 -11.98 -7.27 17.76
CA TYR A 364 -13.16 -6.70 17.10
C TYR A 364 -14.25 -7.76 16.89
N ALA A 365 -13.91 -8.94 16.39
CA ALA A 365 -14.87 -10.03 16.17
C ALA A 365 -15.60 -10.42 17.47
N TYR A 366 -14.87 -10.53 18.59
CA TYR A 366 -15.45 -10.78 19.90
C TYR A 366 -16.50 -9.71 20.27
N VAL A 367 -16.15 -8.44 20.16
CA VAL A 367 -17.07 -7.32 20.47
C VAL A 367 -18.30 -7.35 19.55
N HIS A 368 -18.08 -7.62 18.26
CA HIS A 368 -19.14 -7.68 17.26
C HIS A 368 -20.16 -8.80 17.56
N PHE A 369 -19.68 -10.02 17.81
CA PHE A 369 -20.55 -11.16 18.10
C PHE A 369 -21.22 -11.05 19.46
N LYS A 370 -20.52 -10.56 20.50
CA LYS A 370 -21.13 -10.28 21.80
C LYS A 370 -22.32 -9.34 21.67
N LYS A 371 -22.20 -8.23 20.95
CA LYS A 371 -23.31 -7.29 20.70
C LYS A 371 -24.48 -7.95 19.98
N LYS A 372 -24.21 -8.80 18.98
CA LYS A 372 -25.27 -9.53 18.26
C LYS A 372 -26.03 -10.51 19.15
N LEU A 373 -25.33 -11.22 20.04
CA LEU A 373 -25.96 -12.18 20.98
C LEU A 373 -26.82 -11.44 22.01
N THR A 374 -26.30 -10.35 22.59
CA THR A 374 -27.08 -9.55 23.56
C THR A 374 -28.32 -8.93 22.91
N ALA A 375 -28.20 -8.44 21.65
CA ALA A 375 -29.41 -7.91 20.96
C ALA A 375 -30.48 -8.98 20.69
N LYS A 376 -30.10 -10.22 20.46
CA LYS A 376 -31.05 -11.33 20.30
C LYS A 376 -31.72 -11.72 21.61
N SER A 377 -31.00 -11.68 22.74
CA SER A 377 -31.57 -12.04 24.07
C SER A 377 -32.56 -11.01 24.63
N VAL A 378 -32.55 -9.78 24.11
CA VAL A 378 -33.49 -8.71 24.51
C VAL A 378 -34.81 -8.78 23.70
N VAL A 379 -34.81 -9.46 22.57
CA VAL A 379 -35.98 -9.61 21.66
C VAL A 379 -36.70 -10.97 21.83
N ALA A 380 -36.05 -11.90 22.51
CA ALA A 380 -36.64 -13.19 22.91
C ALA A 380 -37.24 -13.12 24.31
#